data_0800d552c1f5049f12d2832749e8b5b5
#
_entry.id   0800d552c1f5049f12d2832749e8b5b5
#
_cell.length_a   1.000
_cell.length_b   1.000
_cell.length_c   1.000
_cell.angle_alpha   90.00
_cell.angle_beta   90.00
_cell.angle_gamma   90.00
#
_symmetry.space_group_name_H-M   'P 1'
#
loop_
_entity.id
_entity.type
_entity.pdbx_description
1 polymer ?
#
loop_
_entity_poly.entity_id
_entity_poly.type
_entity_poly.pdbx_seq_one_letter_code
_entity_poly.pdbx_strand_id
1 'polypeptide(L)'
;MIYSNKVILEAKNISKYFGTITALENVNLSVREGECLGVVGDNGAGKTTLMKVLSGLYKPSKGELYFNGNKEVLESPRDSQNLGLEMVYQDLALAGNLPIGENIFLGREPTKNLGFFKMLDYKKIKEMSEAHLEKLKIHVKSADQKVEELSGGQRQAIAIARATAFNSNLVIM
;
A
#
# COMPACT_ATOMS: atom_id res chain seq x y z
N MET A 1 -3.78 15.72 21.02
CA MET A 1 -3.24 14.39 20.65
C MET A 1 -1.74 14.46 20.81
N ILE A 2 -1.17 13.65 21.68
CA ILE A 2 0.30 13.55 21.83
C ILE A 2 0.74 12.57 20.74
N TYR A 3 1.28 13.08 19.63
CA TYR A 3 1.90 12.24 18.62
C TYR A 3 3.12 11.54 19.24
N SER A 4 3.32 10.28 18.93
CA SER A 4 4.54 9.56 19.28
C SER A 4 5.74 10.29 18.63
N ASN A 5 6.83 10.47 19.37
CA ASN A 5 8.07 11.04 18.79
C ASN A 5 8.80 10.03 17.89
N LYS A 6 8.27 8.82 17.76
CA LYS A 6 8.89 7.74 16.99
C LYS A 6 8.71 7.99 15.49
N VAL A 7 9.81 8.17 14.78
CA VAL A 7 9.84 8.23 13.31
C VAL A 7 9.73 6.80 12.77
N ILE A 8 8.73 6.54 11.92
CA ILE A 8 8.50 5.24 11.28
C ILE A 8 9.09 5.15 9.88
N LEU A 9 9.12 6.28 9.15
CA LEU A 9 9.72 6.40 7.83
C LEU A 9 10.56 7.67 7.77
N GLU A 10 11.78 7.57 7.26
CA GLU A 10 12.62 8.73 6.96
C GLU A 10 13.29 8.56 5.60
N ALA A 11 13.16 9.57 4.76
CA ALA A 11 13.82 9.68 3.47
C ALA A 11 14.87 10.78 3.56
N LYS A 12 16.14 10.48 3.26
CA LYS A 12 17.27 11.42 3.33
C LYS A 12 17.88 11.65 1.97
N ASN A 13 17.89 12.91 1.53
CA ASN A 13 18.54 13.37 0.29
C ASN A 13 18.12 12.54 -0.95
N ILE A 14 16.86 12.13 -1.02
CA ILE A 14 16.34 11.31 -2.11
C ILE A 14 16.38 12.09 -3.40
N SER A 15 17.09 11.54 -4.37
CA SER A 15 17.09 12.03 -5.75
C SER A 15 16.70 10.91 -6.70
N LYS A 16 15.95 11.25 -7.76
CA LYS A 16 15.56 10.32 -8.83
C LYS A 16 15.70 10.95 -10.18
N TYR A 17 16.51 10.32 -11.02
CA TYR A 17 16.74 10.73 -12.40
C TYR A 17 16.20 9.67 -13.35
N PHE A 18 15.58 10.12 -14.45
CA PHE A 18 15.19 9.30 -15.59
C PHE A 18 15.92 9.80 -16.82
N GLY A 19 17.07 9.18 -17.15
CA GLY A 19 17.98 9.70 -18.16
C GLY A 19 18.44 11.12 -17.78
N THR A 20 18.13 12.10 -18.63
CA THR A 20 18.45 13.51 -18.40
C THR A 20 17.40 14.28 -17.56
N ILE A 21 16.27 13.64 -17.25
CA ILE A 21 15.18 14.30 -16.50
C ILE A 21 15.41 14.11 -15.01
N THR A 22 15.49 15.22 -14.27
CA THR A 22 15.49 15.23 -12.81
C THR A 22 14.04 15.23 -12.31
N ALA A 23 13.60 14.12 -11.76
CA ALA A 23 12.24 13.98 -11.21
C ALA A 23 12.16 14.31 -9.70
N LEU A 24 13.26 14.05 -8.98
CA LEU A 24 13.42 14.41 -7.56
C LEU A 24 14.87 14.83 -7.35
N GLU A 25 15.09 15.84 -6.48
CA GLU A 25 16.43 16.28 -6.12
C GLU A 25 16.49 16.65 -4.64
N ASN A 26 17.36 15.94 -3.89
CA ASN A 26 17.67 16.17 -2.48
C ASN A 26 16.42 16.28 -1.57
N VAL A 27 15.38 15.47 -1.84
CA VAL A 27 14.13 15.46 -1.06
C VAL A 27 14.37 14.79 0.29
N ASN A 28 13.94 15.49 1.34
CA ASN A 28 13.95 14.99 2.70
C ASN A 28 12.51 14.96 3.25
N LEU A 29 12.14 13.85 3.90
CA LEU A 29 10.80 13.66 4.44
C LEU A 29 10.89 12.72 5.64
N SER A 30 10.10 12.98 6.67
CA SER A 30 9.93 12.07 7.79
C SER A 30 8.46 11.93 8.15
N VAL A 31 8.05 10.72 8.55
CA VAL A 31 6.69 10.43 9.02
C VAL A 31 6.78 9.76 10.39
N ARG A 32 6.00 10.28 11.34
CA ARG A 32 5.93 9.76 12.71
C ARG A 32 4.74 8.83 12.89
N GLU A 33 4.80 8.04 13.92
CA GLU A 33 3.70 7.16 14.32
C GLU A 33 2.44 7.98 14.67
N GLY A 34 1.32 7.63 14.04
CA GLY A 34 0.04 8.33 14.19
C GLY A 34 -0.06 9.66 13.44
N GLU A 35 0.97 10.05 12.67
CA GLU A 35 0.96 11.27 11.86
C GLU A 35 0.20 11.05 10.53
N CYS A 36 -0.54 12.08 10.12
CA CYS A 36 -1.09 12.21 8.77
C CYS A 36 -0.33 13.32 8.06
N LEU A 37 0.54 12.92 7.11
CA LEU A 37 1.38 13.85 6.36
C LEU A 37 0.81 14.09 4.96
N GLY A 38 0.46 15.33 4.64
CA GLY A 38 0.01 15.74 3.32
C GLY A 38 1.18 16.21 2.44
N VAL A 39 1.33 15.60 1.25
CA VAL A 39 2.31 16.03 0.24
C VAL A 39 1.61 16.84 -0.83
N VAL A 40 1.87 18.13 -0.87
CA VAL A 40 1.24 19.09 -1.81
C VAL A 40 2.26 19.65 -2.79
N GLY A 41 1.78 20.16 -3.91
CA GLY A 41 2.61 20.78 -4.97
C GLY A 41 1.94 20.67 -6.34
N ASP A 42 2.48 21.37 -7.33
CA ASP A 42 1.95 21.42 -8.69
C ASP A 42 2.04 20.07 -9.44
N ASN A 43 1.35 19.98 -10.57
CA ASN A 43 1.50 18.86 -11.47
C ASN A 43 2.93 18.84 -12.02
N GLY A 44 3.56 17.65 -11.97
CA GLY A 44 4.97 17.53 -12.36
C GLY A 44 5.99 17.78 -11.24
N ALA A 45 5.58 18.23 -10.04
CA ALA A 45 6.48 18.47 -8.91
C ALA A 45 7.13 17.21 -8.29
N GLY A 46 6.96 16.04 -8.90
CA GLY A 46 7.60 14.80 -8.44
C GLY A 46 6.84 14.03 -7.34
N LYS A 47 5.65 14.49 -6.89
CA LYS A 47 4.88 13.82 -5.81
C LYS A 47 4.70 12.32 -6.04
N THR A 48 4.17 11.94 -7.20
CA THR A 48 3.94 10.53 -7.55
C THR A 48 5.27 9.76 -7.65
N THR A 49 6.33 10.39 -8.12
CA THR A 49 7.67 9.78 -8.17
C THR A 49 8.20 9.52 -6.76
N LEU A 50 8.02 10.46 -5.84
CA LEU A 50 8.40 10.29 -4.44
C LEU A 50 7.63 9.10 -3.81
N MET A 51 6.30 9.05 -3.97
CA MET A 51 5.50 7.93 -3.47
C MET A 51 5.95 6.59 -4.04
N LYS A 52 6.28 6.53 -5.34
CA LYS A 52 6.80 5.32 -5.99
C LYS A 52 8.20 4.94 -5.48
N VAL A 53 9.03 5.88 -5.08
CA VAL A 53 10.32 5.60 -4.42
C VAL A 53 10.08 5.05 -3.02
N LEU A 54 9.21 5.67 -2.23
CA LEU A 54 8.90 5.23 -0.87
C LEU A 54 8.25 3.84 -0.83
N SER A 55 7.45 3.50 -1.86
CA SER A 55 6.81 2.18 -1.99
C SER A 55 7.71 1.10 -2.61
N GLY A 56 8.97 1.41 -2.95
CA GLY A 56 9.89 0.45 -3.56
C GLY A 56 9.61 0.14 -5.03
N LEU A 57 8.66 0.84 -5.68
CA LEU A 57 8.41 0.69 -7.12
C LEU A 57 9.54 1.30 -7.96
N TYR A 58 10.16 2.36 -7.45
CA TYR A 58 11.35 2.94 -8.05
C TYR A 58 12.50 2.97 -7.05
N LYS A 59 13.65 2.47 -7.46
CA LYS A 59 14.88 2.63 -6.69
C LYS A 59 15.34 4.10 -6.79
N PRO A 60 15.68 4.77 -5.69
CA PRO A 60 16.25 6.11 -5.73
C PRO A 60 17.60 6.09 -6.47
N SER A 61 17.92 7.18 -7.17
CA SER A 61 19.25 7.35 -7.83
C SER A 61 20.31 7.75 -6.81
N LYS A 62 19.89 8.50 -5.75
CA LYS A 62 20.74 8.90 -4.61
C LYS A 62 19.85 9.01 -3.37
N GLY A 63 20.50 9.00 -2.20
CA GLY A 63 19.83 9.13 -0.91
C GLY A 63 19.53 7.78 -0.27
N GLU A 64 18.89 7.83 0.88
CA GLU A 64 18.69 6.69 1.76
C GLU A 64 17.29 6.69 2.35
N LEU A 65 16.72 5.50 2.53
CA LEU A 65 15.45 5.28 3.21
C LEU A 65 15.70 4.57 4.54
N TYR A 66 14.96 4.97 5.55
CA TYR A 66 15.01 4.36 6.86
C TYR A 66 13.60 4.00 7.32
N PHE A 67 13.43 2.78 7.83
CA PHE A 67 12.20 2.30 8.47
C PHE A 67 12.48 1.97 9.93
N ASN A 68 11.72 2.57 10.84
CA ASN A 68 11.92 2.42 12.29
C ASN A 68 13.40 2.62 12.70
N GLY A 69 14.11 3.55 12.06
CA GLY A 69 15.52 3.87 12.31
C GLY A 69 16.54 2.96 11.62
N ASN A 70 16.12 1.89 10.96
CA ASN A 70 17.00 1.01 10.21
C ASN A 70 17.06 1.45 8.74
N LYS A 71 18.28 1.48 8.19
CA LYS A 71 18.49 1.74 6.76
C LYS A 71 17.99 0.57 5.94
N GLU A 72 17.13 0.85 4.96
CA GLU A 72 16.52 -0.15 4.11
C GLU A 72 16.81 0.13 2.63
N VAL A 73 16.98 -0.95 1.87
CA VAL A 73 17.10 -0.92 0.42
C VAL A 73 15.93 -1.67 -0.17
N LEU A 74 15.02 -0.93 -0.80
CA LEU A 74 13.83 -1.51 -1.42
C LEU A 74 14.15 -1.87 -2.87
N GLU A 75 14.16 -3.16 -3.19
CA GLU A 75 14.35 -3.65 -4.55
C GLU A 75 13.01 -3.90 -5.26
N SER A 76 11.92 -3.98 -4.49
CA SER A 76 10.57 -4.22 -4.99
C SER A 76 9.49 -3.66 -4.05
N PRO A 77 8.24 -3.48 -4.54
CA PRO A 77 7.11 -3.15 -3.67
C PRO A 77 6.84 -4.18 -2.57
N ARG A 78 7.27 -5.43 -2.77
CA ARG A 78 7.13 -6.48 -1.77
C ARG A 78 8.01 -6.23 -0.54
N ASP A 79 9.15 -5.59 -0.72
CA ASP A 79 10.05 -5.26 0.39
C ASP A 79 9.42 -4.20 1.28
N SER A 80 8.83 -3.14 0.70
CA SER A 80 8.10 -2.12 1.46
C SER A 80 6.89 -2.71 2.18
N GLN A 81 6.18 -3.63 1.53
CA GLN A 81 5.05 -4.34 2.14
C GLN A 81 5.48 -5.21 3.32
N ASN A 82 6.62 -5.88 3.24
CA ASN A 82 7.18 -6.66 4.35
C ASN A 82 7.54 -5.79 5.56
N LEU A 83 7.86 -4.50 5.32
CA LEU A 83 8.09 -3.50 6.37
C LEU A 83 6.79 -2.88 6.90
N GLY A 84 5.64 -3.26 6.32
CA GLY A 84 4.33 -2.74 6.69
C GLY A 84 3.96 -1.40 6.03
N LEU A 85 4.61 -1.03 4.92
CA LEU A 85 4.21 0.09 4.08
C LEU A 85 3.33 -0.40 2.94
N GLU A 86 2.12 0.11 2.85
CA GLU A 86 1.17 -0.18 1.78
C GLU A 86 0.89 1.07 0.96
N MET A 87 0.58 0.87 -0.32
CA MET A 87 0.24 1.96 -1.23
C MET A 87 -1.09 1.72 -1.92
N VAL A 88 -1.98 2.71 -1.88
CA VAL A 88 -3.18 2.78 -2.71
C VAL A 88 -2.83 3.54 -3.98
N TYR A 89 -2.90 2.87 -5.12
CA TYR A 89 -2.60 3.47 -6.41
C TYR A 89 -3.77 4.31 -6.91
N GLN A 90 -3.47 5.33 -7.73
CA GLN A 90 -4.48 6.22 -8.30
C GLN A 90 -5.50 5.50 -9.19
N ASP A 91 -5.09 4.44 -9.88
CA ASP A 91 -5.94 3.55 -10.69
C ASP A 91 -6.61 2.43 -9.87
N LEU A 92 -6.47 2.51 -8.52
CA LEU A 92 -6.94 1.55 -7.52
C LEU A 92 -6.36 0.13 -7.66
N ALA A 93 -5.79 -0.22 -8.80
CA ALA A 93 -5.20 -1.54 -9.12
C ALA A 93 -6.09 -2.74 -8.70
N LEU A 94 -7.41 -2.62 -8.88
CA LEU A 94 -8.39 -3.67 -8.59
C LEU A 94 -8.72 -4.46 -9.86
N ALA A 95 -8.79 -5.79 -9.73
CA ALA A 95 -9.23 -6.68 -10.77
C ALA A 95 -10.77 -6.72 -10.80
N GLY A 96 -11.39 -6.05 -11.79
CA GLY A 96 -12.85 -5.89 -11.85
C GLY A 96 -13.62 -7.21 -11.91
N ASN A 97 -13.08 -8.20 -12.61
CA ASN A 97 -13.67 -9.53 -12.81
C ASN A 97 -13.56 -10.46 -11.58
N LEU A 98 -12.76 -10.10 -10.58
CA LEU A 98 -12.60 -10.89 -9.36
C LEU A 98 -13.53 -10.39 -8.24
N PRO A 99 -13.92 -11.29 -7.32
CA PRO A 99 -14.64 -10.95 -6.10
C PRO A 99 -13.88 -9.94 -5.21
N ILE A 100 -14.61 -9.22 -4.38
CA ILE A 100 -14.06 -8.28 -3.40
C ILE A 100 -13.04 -8.99 -2.49
N GLY A 101 -13.39 -10.17 -1.96
CA GLY A 101 -12.52 -10.93 -1.06
C GLY A 101 -11.18 -11.29 -1.71
N GLU A 102 -11.21 -11.75 -2.97
CA GLU A 102 -9.99 -12.07 -3.71
C GLU A 102 -9.16 -10.83 -4.02
N ASN A 103 -9.81 -9.69 -4.31
CA ASN A 103 -9.10 -8.41 -4.50
C ASN A 103 -8.37 -7.94 -3.24
N ILE A 104 -8.99 -8.09 -2.06
CA ILE A 104 -8.38 -7.70 -0.77
C ILE A 104 -7.11 -8.51 -0.51
N PHE A 105 -7.13 -9.82 -0.79
CA PHE A 105 -6.00 -10.72 -0.52
C PHE A 105 -5.10 -10.99 -1.72
N LEU A 106 -5.30 -10.32 -2.87
CA LEU A 106 -4.57 -10.57 -4.11
C LEU A 106 -3.05 -10.54 -3.91
N GLY A 107 -2.39 -11.65 -4.25
CA GLY A 107 -0.95 -11.86 -4.08
C GLY A 107 -0.51 -12.30 -2.68
N ARG A 108 -1.48 -12.43 -1.73
CA ARG A 108 -1.25 -12.89 -0.34
C ARG A 108 -2.42 -13.75 0.14
N GLU A 109 -3.00 -14.50 -0.78
CA GLU A 109 -4.21 -15.27 -0.53
C GLU A 109 -3.97 -16.34 0.54
N PRO A 110 -4.89 -16.49 1.51
CA PRO A 110 -4.90 -17.62 2.43
C PRO A 110 -4.96 -18.94 1.66
N THR A 111 -4.09 -19.87 2.03
CA THR A 111 -4.03 -21.20 1.42
C THR A 111 -4.26 -22.28 2.45
N LYS A 112 -4.82 -23.41 2.00
CA LYS A 112 -4.93 -24.66 2.79
C LYS A 112 -4.12 -25.76 2.14
N ASN A 113 -3.53 -26.60 2.96
CA ASN A 113 -2.80 -27.78 2.50
C ASN A 113 -3.77 -28.90 2.15
N LEU A 114 -3.65 -29.43 0.96
CA LEU A 114 -4.36 -30.63 0.52
C LEU A 114 -3.30 -31.69 0.13
N GLY A 115 -2.78 -32.38 1.12
CA GLY A 115 -1.65 -33.30 0.93
C GLY A 115 -0.38 -32.54 0.49
N PHE A 116 0.13 -32.85 -0.71
CA PHE A 116 1.31 -32.23 -1.28
C PHE A 116 1.04 -30.89 -2.01
N PHE A 117 -0.23 -30.50 -2.16
CA PHE A 117 -0.61 -29.31 -2.91
C PHE A 117 -1.14 -28.22 -1.96
N LYS A 118 -0.82 -26.96 -2.28
CA LYS A 118 -1.46 -25.78 -1.67
C LYS A 118 -2.59 -25.31 -2.57
N MET A 119 -3.77 -25.14 -2.00
CA MET A 119 -4.94 -24.58 -2.68
C MET A 119 -5.42 -23.32 -1.99
N LEU A 120 -6.04 -22.41 -2.73
CA LEU A 120 -6.70 -21.24 -2.16
C LEU A 120 -7.80 -21.67 -1.18
N ASP A 121 -7.85 -21.00 -0.05
CA ASP A 121 -8.89 -21.18 0.95
C ASP A 121 -9.98 -20.13 0.78
N TYR A 122 -10.85 -20.29 -0.19
CA TYR A 122 -11.93 -19.35 -0.49
C TYR A 122 -12.84 -19.05 0.71
N LYS A 123 -13.10 -20.07 1.56
CA LYS A 123 -13.90 -19.87 2.75
C LYS A 123 -13.21 -18.89 3.70
N LYS A 124 -11.92 -19.09 3.95
CA LYS A 124 -11.12 -18.22 4.81
C LYS A 124 -10.96 -16.82 4.21
N ILE A 125 -10.76 -16.71 2.89
CA ILE A 125 -10.72 -15.43 2.17
C ILE A 125 -12.01 -14.66 2.43
N LYS A 126 -13.17 -15.29 2.24
CA LYS A 126 -14.47 -14.67 2.45
C LYS A 126 -14.66 -14.19 3.90
N GLU A 127 -14.48 -15.10 4.87
CA GLU A 127 -14.65 -14.81 6.30
C GLU A 127 -13.75 -13.65 6.76
N MET A 128 -12.47 -13.69 6.37
CA MET A 128 -11.52 -12.64 6.76
C MET A 128 -11.85 -11.30 6.07
N SER A 129 -12.29 -11.33 4.81
CA SER A 129 -12.68 -10.12 4.08
C SER A 129 -13.92 -9.47 4.68
N GLU A 130 -14.96 -10.24 4.98
CA GLU A 130 -16.19 -9.73 5.57
C GLU A 130 -15.92 -9.12 6.95
N ALA A 131 -15.15 -9.79 7.80
CA ALA A 131 -14.76 -9.26 9.12
C ALA A 131 -13.92 -7.95 8.99
N HIS A 132 -13.04 -7.87 8.00
CA HIS A 132 -12.24 -6.67 7.77
C HIS A 132 -13.07 -5.50 7.24
N LEU A 133 -13.98 -5.75 6.30
CA LEU A 133 -14.93 -4.76 5.77
C LEU A 133 -15.86 -4.21 6.86
N GLU A 134 -16.36 -5.07 7.73
CA GLU A 134 -17.17 -4.68 8.88
C GLU A 134 -16.40 -3.77 9.84
N LYS A 135 -15.16 -4.13 10.18
CA LYS A 135 -14.27 -3.30 11.01
C LYS A 135 -14.05 -1.90 10.43
N LEU A 136 -13.96 -1.79 9.11
CA LEU A 136 -13.82 -0.51 8.39
C LEU A 136 -15.16 0.19 8.14
N LYS A 137 -16.29 -0.41 8.51
CA LYS A 137 -17.66 0.08 8.24
C LYS A 137 -17.93 0.28 6.74
N ILE A 138 -17.37 -0.61 5.91
CA ILE A 138 -17.58 -0.60 4.45
C ILE A 138 -18.74 -1.53 4.14
N HIS A 139 -19.83 -0.96 3.61
CA HIS A 139 -21.05 -1.71 3.31
C HIS A 139 -21.03 -2.22 1.87
N VAL A 140 -21.00 -3.54 1.72
CA VAL A 140 -21.15 -4.28 0.47
C VAL A 140 -22.15 -5.42 0.68
N LYS A 141 -22.71 -5.97 -0.39
CA LYS A 141 -23.68 -7.08 -0.29
C LYS A 141 -23.02 -8.38 0.22
N SER A 142 -21.84 -8.68 -0.25
CA SER A 142 -21.04 -9.86 0.11
C SER A 142 -19.60 -9.68 -0.38
N ALA A 143 -18.65 -10.33 0.28
CA ALA A 143 -17.27 -10.42 -0.24
C ALA A 143 -17.14 -11.20 -1.57
N ASP A 144 -18.17 -11.97 -1.94
CA ASP A 144 -18.24 -12.69 -3.23
C ASP A 144 -18.69 -11.79 -4.38
N GLN A 145 -19.17 -10.56 -4.12
CA GLN A 145 -19.56 -9.62 -5.17
C GLN A 145 -18.35 -9.20 -6.00
N LYS A 146 -18.52 -9.13 -7.31
CA LYS A 146 -17.45 -8.69 -8.21
C LYS A 146 -17.21 -7.18 -8.09
N VAL A 147 -15.95 -6.78 -8.21
CA VAL A 147 -15.54 -5.37 -8.11
C VAL A 147 -16.11 -4.53 -9.24
N GLU A 148 -16.32 -5.06 -10.44
CA GLU A 148 -16.94 -4.36 -11.57
C GLU A 148 -18.38 -3.88 -11.30
N GLU A 149 -19.10 -4.54 -10.38
CA GLU A 149 -20.46 -4.18 -9.97
C GLU A 149 -20.52 -3.02 -8.96
N LEU A 150 -19.36 -2.58 -8.46
CA LEU A 150 -19.27 -1.54 -7.43
C LEU A 150 -19.26 -0.14 -8.04
N SER A 151 -19.82 0.81 -7.30
CA SER A 151 -19.66 2.25 -7.60
C SER A 151 -18.19 2.69 -7.44
N GLY A 152 -17.83 3.84 -8.02
CA GLY A 152 -16.48 4.41 -7.89
C GLY A 152 -16.04 4.58 -6.43
N GLY A 153 -16.91 5.11 -5.57
CA GLY A 153 -16.63 5.28 -4.13
C GLY A 153 -16.46 3.95 -3.41
N GLN A 154 -17.28 2.93 -3.74
CA GLN A 154 -17.09 1.58 -3.19
C GLN A 154 -15.77 0.97 -3.63
N ARG A 155 -15.38 1.12 -4.90
CA ARG A 155 -14.05 0.64 -5.36
C ARG A 155 -12.91 1.31 -4.61
N GLN A 156 -12.97 2.62 -4.34
CA GLN A 156 -11.99 3.29 -3.49
C GLN A 156 -11.95 2.70 -2.09
N ALA A 157 -13.12 2.47 -1.47
CA ALA A 157 -13.19 1.83 -0.16
C ALA A 157 -12.55 0.44 -0.15
N ILE A 158 -12.76 -0.39 -1.19
CA ILE A 158 -12.11 -1.70 -1.31
C ILE A 158 -10.59 -1.58 -1.50
N ALA A 159 -10.10 -0.58 -2.24
CA ALA A 159 -8.66 -0.35 -2.37
C ALA A 159 -8.01 0.03 -1.01
N ILE A 160 -8.71 0.82 -0.19
CA ILE A 160 -8.29 1.13 1.19
C ILE A 160 -8.35 -0.14 2.06
N ALA A 161 -9.42 -0.93 1.95
CA ALA A 161 -9.54 -2.19 2.68
C ALA A 161 -8.37 -3.13 2.35
N ARG A 162 -8.01 -3.27 1.07
CA ARG A 162 -6.83 -4.04 0.63
C ARG A 162 -5.53 -3.53 1.27
N ALA A 163 -5.29 -2.22 1.26
CA ALA A 163 -4.08 -1.63 1.82
C ALA A 163 -3.99 -1.78 3.36
N THR A 164 -5.12 -1.96 4.04
CA THR A 164 -5.19 -2.09 5.50
C THR A 164 -5.46 -3.51 6.00
N ALA A 165 -5.61 -4.48 5.09
CA ALA A 165 -5.90 -5.88 5.44
C ALA A 165 -4.73 -6.60 6.13
N PHE A 166 -3.53 -6.13 5.88
CA PHE A 166 -2.30 -6.67 6.45
C PHE A 166 -1.73 -5.63 7.41
N ASN A 167 -1.11 -6.05 8.50
CA ASN A 167 -0.56 -5.17 9.55
C ASN A 167 0.28 -4.01 8.99
N SER A 168 -0.38 -3.05 8.34
CA SER A 168 0.27 -1.88 7.77
C SER A 168 0.58 -0.85 8.85
N ASN A 169 1.85 -0.46 8.94
CA ASN A 169 2.32 0.59 9.83
C ASN A 169 2.18 1.98 9.19
N LEU A 170 2.17 2.01 7.86
CA LEU A 170 2.08 3.23 7.06
C LEU A 170 1.31 2.95 5.76
N VAL A 171 0.36 3.82 5.44
CA VAL A 171 -0.40 3.75 4.19
C VAL A 171 -0.18 5.04 3.41
N ILE A 172 0.23 4.90 2.15
CA ILE A 172 0.33 5.99 1.16
C ILE A 172 -0.94 5.97 0.30
N MET A 173 -1.62 7.12 0.16
CA MET A 173 -2.86 7.28 -0.63
C MET A 173 -2.73 8.42 -1.62
#